data_d10d1a1c2354a89ccbfb644f03e1a7ce
#
_entry.id   d10d1a1c2354a89ccbfb644f03e1a7ce
#
_cell.length_a   1.000
_cell.length_b   1.000
_cell.length_c   1.000
_cell.angle_alpha   90.00
_cell.angle_beta   90.00
_cell.angle_gamma   90.00
#
_symmetry.space_group_name_H-M   'P 1'
#
loop_
_entity.id
_entity.type
_entity.pdbx_description
1 polymer ?
#
loop_
_entity_poly.entity_id
_entity_poly.type
_entity_poly.pdbx_seq_one_letter_code
_entity_poly.pdbx_strand_id
1 'polypeptide(L)'
;MLFFKKKFFPIKTTIFVHKENSYYTMNHTVEDLSLFNALRQGDGNSFDHLFRRYYPMLCAYAHRLVSLEDAEEIVQEVMLWLWENRGDLIIESSLNQYLFKMTYRRVLNHLTREQVKTKAEAAFYERTQAALCLSLIHI
;
A
#
# COMPACT_ATOMS: atom_id res chain seq x y z
N MET A 1 -10.39 -7.04 -9.90
CA MET A 1 -10.45 -6.32 -8.62
C MET A 1 -11.33 -6.98 -7.58
N LEU A 2 -12.59 -7.29 -7.89
CA LEU A 2 -13.48 -7.99 -6.95
C LEU A 2 -12.98 -9.38 -6.55
N PHE A 3 -12.38 -10.12 -7.49
CA PHE A 3 -11.78 -11.44 -7.23
C PHE A 3 -10.58 -11.33 -6.29
N PHE A 4 -9.72 -10.32 -6.49
CA PHE A 4 -8.56 -10.04 -5.66
C PHE A 4 -8.98 -9.71 -4.22
N LYS A 5 -9.98 -8.84 -4.04
CA LYS A 5 -10.53 -8.51 -2.73
C LYS A 5 -11.20 -9.70 -2.05
N LYS A 6 -11.94 -10.53 -2.78
CA LYS A 6 -12.60 -11.75 -2.23
C LYS A 6 -11.59 -12.82 -1.80
N LYS A 7 -10.53 -13.03 -2.59
CA LYS A 7 -9.54 -14.07 -2.33
C LYS A 7 -8.68 -13.73 -1.11
N PHE A 8 -8.38 -12.47 -0.87
CA PHE A 8 -7.46 -12.03 0.17
C PHE A 8 -8.11 -11.30 1.35
N PHE A 9 -9.42 -11.15 1.33
CA PHE A 9 -10.19 -10.49 2.38
C PHE A 9 -10.01 -11.09 3.79
N PRO A 10 -9.91 -12.42 3.98
CA PRO A 10 -9.70 -13.02 5.30
C PRO A 10 -8.36 -12.68 5.95
N ILE A 11 -7.40 -12.15 5.21
CA ILE A 11 -6.07 -11.81 5.71
C ILE A 11 -6.07 -10.50 6.51
N LYS A 12 -7.11 -9.67 6.36
CA LYS A 12 -7.29 -8.42 7.12
C LYS A 12 -7.27 -8.61 8.64
N THR A 13 -7.69 -9.76 9.13
CA THR A 13 -7.82 -10.01 10.57
C THR A 13 -6.56 -10.57 11.22
N THR A 14 -5.54 -10.90 10.45
CA THR A 14 -4.36 -11.59 10.94
C THR A 14 -3.07 -10.76 10.81
N ILE A 15 -3.16 -9.43 10.94
CA ILE A 15 -1.96 -8.61 11.01
C ILE A 15 -1.38 -8.75 12.43
N PHE A 16 -0.79 -9.90 12.70
CA PHE A 16 0.04 -10.08 13.87
C PHE A 16 1.45 -9.65 13.51
N VAL A 17 1.88 -8.53 14.07
CA VAL A 17 3.27 -8.08 14.02
C VAL A 17 4.10 -9.05 14.84
N HIS A 18 4.60 -10.10 14.22
CA HIS A 18 5.70 -10.86 14.78
C HIS A 18 6.95 -10.00 14.72
N LYS A 19 7.30 -9.51 15.88
CA LYS A 19 8.53 -8.80 16.16
C LYS A 19 9.69 -9.82 16.22
N GLU A 20 9.90 -10.57 15.15
CA GLU A 20 10.97 -11.56 15.14
C GLU A 20 11.71 -11.60 13.81
N ASN A 21 12.90 -11.18 13.90
CA ASN A 21 14.18 -11.76 13.54
C ASN A 21 14.79 -11.38 12.21
N SER A 22 15.85 -10.62 12.39
CA SER A 22 16.95 -10.37 11.45
C SER A 22 17.53 -11.65 10.79
N TYR A 23 17.31 -12.82 11.35
CA TYR A 23 17.76 -14.11 10.81
C TYR A 23 16.91 -14.64 9.66
N TYR A 24 15.65 -14.25 9.55
CA TYR A 24 14.77 -14.65 8.46
C TYR A 24 15.07 -13.93 7.15
N THR A 25 15.75 -12.80 7.19
CA THR A 25 15.96 -11.95 6.01
C THR A 25 16.93 -12.53 4.99
N MET A 26 17.89 -13.34 5.38
CA MET A 26 18.91 -13.85 4.44
C MET A 26 18.44 -15.07 3.64
N ASN A 27 17.67 -15.96 4.23
CA ASN A 27 17.19 -17.17 3.56
C ASN A 27 16.03 -16.86 2.58
N HIS A 28 15.31 -15.78 2.79
CA HIS A 28 14.18 -15.40 1.97
C HIS A 28 14.57 -14.77 0.62
N THR A 29 15.76 -14.24 0.48
CA THR A 29 16.17 -13.52 -0.74
C THR A 29 16.27 -14.45 -1.96
N VAL A 30 16.83 -15.65 -1.79
CA VAL A 30 16.96 -16.63 -2.87
C VAL A 30 15.60 -17.23 -3.22
N GLU A 31 14.81 -17.55 -2.20
CA GLU A 31 13.46 -18.07 -2.36
C GLU A 31 12.55 -17.04 -3.02
N ASP A 32 12.63 -15.78 -2.63
CA ASP A 32 11.88 -14.68 -3.22
C ASP A 32 12.21 -14.47 -4.70
N LEU A 33 13.48 -14.59 -5.09
CA LEU A 33 13.89 -14.52 -6.50
C LEU A 33 13.28 -15.66 -7.31
N SER A 34 13.28 -16.87 -6.77
CA SER A 34 12.67 -18.04 -7.40
C SER A 34 11.16 -17.86 -7.58
N LEU A 35 10.48 -17.40 -6.53
CA LEU A 35 9.06 -17.10 -6.56
C LEU A 35 8.74 -15.98 -7.55
N PHE A 36 9.56 -14.95 -7.60
CA PHE A 36 9.38 -13.84 -8.51
C PHE A 36 9.59 -14.27 -9.99
N ASN A 37 10.57 -15.12 -10.26
CA ASN A 37 10.76 -15.66 -11.59
C ASN A 37 9.57 -16.51 -12.05
N ALA A 38 9.00 -17.33 -11.18
CA ALA A 38 7.77 -18.06 -11.46
C ALA A 38 6.57 -17.12 -11.66
N LEU A 39 6.48 -16.07 -10.86
CA LEU A 39 5.46 -15.03 -11.00
C LEU A 39 5.52 -14.36 -12.37
N ARG A 40 6.70 -14.07 -12.88
CA ARG A 40 6.88 -13.49 -14.21
C ARG A 40 6.22 -14.30 -15.30
N GLN A 41 6.20 -15.61 -15.14
CA GLN A 41 5.58 -16.55 -16.08
C GLN A 41 4.08 -16.73 -15.86
N GLY A 42 3.50 -15.98 -14.92
CA GLY A 42 2.06 -15.99 -14.65
C GLY A 42 1.61 -17.03 -13.62
N ASP A 43 2.53 -17.56 -12.80
CA ASP A 43 2.17 -18.52 -11.75
C ASP A 43 1.46 -17.84 -10.59
N GLY A 44 0.14 -18.04 -10.51
CA GLY A 44 -0.70 -17.49 -9.45
C GLY A 44 -0.38 -18.04 -8.05
N ASN A 45 0.14 -19.26 -7.94
CA ASN A 45 0.53 -19.85 -6.66
C ASN A 45 1.76 -19.13 -6.08
N SER A 46 2.72 -18.77 -6.92
CA SER A 46 3.88 -17.97 -6.52
C SER A 46 3.46 -16.57 -6.07
N PHE A 47 2.49 -15.97 -6.73
CA PHE A 47 1.91 -14.70 -6.29
C PHE A 47 1.25 -14.81 -4.92
N ASP A 48 0.44 -15.83 -4.71
CA ASP A 48 -0.20 -16.07 -3.41
C ASP A 48 0.83 -16.22 -2.29
N HIS A 49 1.92 -16.91 -2.56
CA HIS A 49 3.01 -17.12 -1.62
C HIS A 49 3.69 -15.80 -1.23
N LEU A 50 4.04 -14.99 -2.23
CA LEU A 50 4.61 -13.66 -2.02
C LEU A 50 3.64 -12.73 -1.32
N PHE A 51 2.37 -12.76 -1.70
CA PHE A 51 1.34 -11.95 -1.08
C PHE A 51 1.23 -12.24 0.42
N ARG A 52 1.09 -13.51 0.80
CA ARG A 52 0.98 -13.92 2.20
C ARG A 52 2.22 -13.56 3.02
N ARG A 53 3.38 -13.58 2.40
CA ARG A 53 4.64 -13.21 3.06
C ARG A 53 4.75 -11.72 3.29
N TYR A 54 4.47 -10.93 2.27
CA TYR A 54 4.74 -9.49 2.28
C TYR A 54 3.58 -8.63 2.76
N TYR A 55 2.35 -9.02 2.51
CA TYR A 55 1.18 -8.21 2.84
C TYR A 55 1.14 -7.77 4.31
N PRO A 56 1.28 -8.68 5.30
CA PRO A 56 1.26 -8.27 6.70
C PRO A 56 2.41 -7.33 7.07
N MET A 57 3.61 -7.58 6.55
CA MET A 57 4.78 -6.75 6.83
C MET A 57 4.65 -5.35 6.24
N LEU A 58 4.20 -5.25 5.01
CA LEU A 58 4.00 -3.98 4.34
C LEU A 58 2.86 -3.17 4.97
N CYS A 59 1.78 -3.82 5.37
CA CYS A 59 0.69 -3.17 6.10
C CYS A 59 1.15 -2.64 7.46
N ALA A 60 1.91 -3.41 8.21
CA ALA A 60 2.48 -2.97 9.48
C ALA A 60 3.42 -1.78 9.29
N TYR A 61 4.20 -1.80 8.23
CA TYR A 61 5.09 -0.69 7.89
C TYR A 61 4.32 0.57 7.53
N ALA A 62 3.36 0.47 6.63
CA ALA A 62 2.54 1.61 6.20
C ALA A 62 1.70 2.18 7.35
N HIS A 63 1.20 1.32 8.23
CA HIS A 63 0.39 1.74 9.38
C HIS A 63 1.14 2.61 10.39
N ARG A 64 2.44 2.68 10.33
CA ARG A 64 3.20 3.65 11.14
C ARG A 64 2.93 5.10 10.73
N LEU A 65 2.51 5.31 9.49
CA LEU A 65 2.38 6.64 8.87
C LEU A 65 0.94 7.00 8.53
N VAL A 66 0.09 6.02 8.30
CA VAL A 66 -1.31 6.19 7.92
C VAL A 66 -2.22 5.28 8.75
N SER A 67 -3.54 5.46 8.66
CA SER A 67 -4.50 4.57 9.31
C SER A 67 -4.35 3.12 8.81
N LEU A 68 -4.81 2.16 9.59
CA LEU A 68 -4.77 0.75 9.19
C LEU A 68 -5.55 0.51 7.88
N GLU A 69 -6.70 1.12 7.75
CA GLU A 69 -7.53 1.03 6.56
C GLU A 69 -6.79 1.56 5.31
N ASP A 70 -6.19 2.74 5.42
CA ASP A 70 -5.40 3.31 4.33
C ASP A 70 -4.15 2.47 4.03
N ALA A 71 -3.49 1.94 5.05
CA ALA A 71 -2.35 1.05 4.89
C ALA A 71 -2.71 -0.21 4.09
N GLU A 72 -3.81 -0.85 4.43
CA GLU A 72 -4.31 -2.03 3.72
C GLU A 72 -4.64 -1.72 2.25
N GLU A 73 -5.29 -0.60 2.00
CA GLU A 73 -5.62 -0.15 0.65
C GLU A 73 -4.35 0.11 -0.19
N ILE A 74 -3.39 0.83 0.38
CA ILE A 74 -2.10 1.12 -0.27
C ILE A 74 -1.35 -0.17 -0.61
N VAL A 75 -1.28 -1.11 0.32
CA VAL A 75 -0.56 -2.37 0.09
C VAL A 75 -1.27 -3.26 -0.92
N GLN A 76 -2.59 -3.29 -0.93
CA GLN A 76 -3.35 -3.97 -1.99
C GLN A 76 -3.02 -3.41 -3.37
N GLU A 77 -2.92 -2.08 -3.50
CA GLU A 77 -2.50 -1.44 -4.75
C GLU A 77 -1.07 -1.81 -5.15
N VAL A 78 -0.15 -1.89 -4.19
CA VAL A 78 1.24 -2.32 -4.43
C VAL A 78 1.28 -3.74 -4.98
N MET A 79 0.56 -4.65 -4.35
CA MET A 79 0.52 -6.06 -4.77
C MET A 79 -0.18 -6.23 -6.13
N LEU A 80 -1.24 -5.49 -6.38
CA LEU A 80 -1.91 -5.49 -7.68
C LEU A 80 -0.98 -4.97 -8.78
N TRP A 81 -0.28 -3.88 -8.51
CA TRP A 81 0.70 -3.33 -9.44
C TRP A 81 1.82 -4.36 -9.75
N LEU A 82 2.30 -5.05 -8.73
CA LEU A 82 3.30 -6.12 -8.90
C LEU A 82 2.80 -7.20 -9.86
N TRP A 83 1.57 -7.64 -9.68
CA TRP A 83 0.95 -8.64 -10.55
C TRP A 83 0.80 -8.14 -11.99
N GLU A 84 0.30 -6.93 -12.17
CA GLU A 84 0.06 -6.35 -13.50
C GLU A 84 1.36 -6.10 -14.29
N ASN A 85 2.43 -5.74 -13.59
CA ASN A 85 3.72 -5.38 -14.19
C ASN A 85 4.80 -6.48 -14.06
N ARG A 86 4.42 -7.66 -13.65
CA ARG A 86 5.35 -8.77 -13.39
C ARG A 86 6.26 -9.12 -14.54
N GLY A 87 5.77 -9.00 -15.78
CA GLY A 87 6.53 -9.35 -16.98
C GLY A 87 7.61 -8.33 -17.34
N ASP A 88 7.36 -7.07 -17.07
CA ASP A 88 8.23 -5.95 -17.47
C ASP A 88 9.15 -5.48 -16.35
N LEU A 89 8.90 -5.95 -15.13
CA LEU A 89 9.61 -5.49 -13.95
C LEU A 89 11.02 -6.08 -13.87
N ILE A 90 12.02 -5.21 -13.83
CA ILE A 90 13.42 -5.56 -13.59
C ILE A 90 13.78 -5.08 -12.18
N ILE A 91 14.12 -6.02 -11.30
CA ILE A 91 14.51 -5.72 -9.93
C ILE A 91 16.03 -5.82 -9.84
N GLU A 92 16.71 -4.70 -9.67
CA GLU A 92 18.16 -4.61 -9.51
C GLU A 92 18.59 -4.89 -8.06
N SER A 93 17.70 -4.67 -7.11
CA SER A 93 17.90 -4.95 -5.69
C SER A 93 17.09 -6.18 -5.25
N SER A 94 16.92 -6.39 -3.94
CA SER A 94 16.05 -7.45 -3.46
C SER A 94 14.57 -7.08 -3.66
N LEU A 95 13.72 -8.09 -3.83
CA LEU A 95 12.26 -7.91 -3.90
C LEU A 95 11.73 -7.22 -2.64
N ASN A 96 12.28 -7.58 -1.47
CA ASN A 96 11.96 -6.95 -0.20
C ASN A 96 12.15 -5.44 -0.25
N GLN A 97 13.35 -4.97 -0.60
CA GLN A 97 13.65 -3.54 -0.70
C GLN A 97 12.75 -2.84 -1.71
N TYR A 98 12.50 -3.48 -2.82
CA TYR A 98 11.64 -2.94 -3.87
C TYR A 98 10.22 -2.71 -3.38
N LEU A 99 9.61 -3.70 -2.74
CA LEU A 99 8.25 -3.62 -2.22
C LEU A 99 8.11 -2.58 -1.10
N PHE A 100 9.06 -2.52 -0.17
CA PHE A 100 9.07 -1.50 0.88
C PHE A 100 9.22 -0.09 0.32
N LYS A 101 10.10 0.09 -0.64
CA LYS A 101 10.30 1.38 -1.33
C LYS A 101 9.04 1.84 -2.06
N MET A 102 8.39 0.94 -2.76
CA MET A 102 7.14 1.22 -3.47
C MET A 102 6.03 1.58 -2.48
N THR A 103 5.89 0.83 -1.41
CA THR A 103 4.92 1.11 -0.35
C THR A 103 5.15 2.48 0.26
N TYR A 104 6.38 2.82 0.59
CA TYR A 104 6.75 4.13 1.12
C TYR A 104 6.38 5.27 0.17
N ARG A 105 6.68 5.15 -1.12
CA ARG A 105 6.30 6.16 -2.11
C ARG A 105 4.79 6.36 -2.20
N ARG A 106 4.02 5.27 -2.14
CA ARG A 106 2.56 5.36 -2.17
C ARG A 106 2.00 5.98 -0.90
N VAL A 107 2.60 5.69 0.25
CA VAL A 107 2.25 6.33 1.52
C VAL A 107 2.50 7.84 1.44
N LEU A 108 3.66 8.27 0.94
CA LEU A 108 3.95 9.70 0.77
C LEU A 108 2.97 10.38 -0.19
N ASN A 109 2.63 9.73 -1.29
CA ASN A 109 1.64 10.26 -2.23
C ASN A 109 0.26 10.37 -1.58
N HIS A 110 -0.13 9.39 -0.78
CA HIS A 110 -1.39 9.42 -0.02
C HIS A 110 -1.41 10.60 0.95
N LEU A 111 -0.37 10.78 1.75
CA LEU A 111 -0.25 11.89 2.69
C LEU A 111 -0.29 13.26 1.99
N THR A 112 0.36 13.39 0.86
CA THR A 112 0.33 14.60 0.05
C THR A 112 -1.07 14.90 -0.47
N ARG A 113 -1.78 13.90 -0.97
CA ARG A 113 -3.18 14.05 -1.42
C ARG A 113 -4.11 14.47 -0.28
N GLU A 114 -3.94 13.88 0.90
CA GLU A 114 -4.72 14.24 2.09
C GLU A 114 -4.46 15.69 2.52
N GLN A 115 -3.22 16.15 2.48
CA GLN A 115 -2.88 17.54 2.77
C GLN A 115 -3.52 18.52 1.77
N VAL A 116 -3.46 18.21 0.48
CA VAL A 116 -4.08 19.03 -0.57
C VAL A 116 -5.59 19.07 -0.40
N LYS A 117 -6.21 17.94 -0.12
CA LYS A 117 -7.65 17.84 0.14
C LYS A 117 -8.05 18.68 1.35
N THR A 118 -7.35 18.56 2.46
CA THR A 118 -7.63 19.33 3.68
C THR A 118 -7.50 20.82 3.45
N LYS A 119 -6.46 21.26 2.72
CA LYS A 119 -6.29 22.68 2.37
C LYS A 119 -7.40 23.18 1.46
N ALA A 120 -7.83 22.41 0.48
CA ALA A 120 -8.92 22.76 -0.42
C ALA A 120 -10.26 22.84 0.33
N GLU A 121 -10.54 21.91 1.23
CA GLU A 121 -11.73 21.91 2.07
C GLU A 121 -11.74 23.11 3.03
N ALA A 122 -10.61 23.42 3.66
CA ALA A 122 -10.47 24.59 4.53
C ALA A 122 -10.70 25.89 3.75
N ALA A 123 -10.10 26.04 2.58
CA ALA A 123 -10.28 27.19 1.71
C ALA A 123 -11.74 27.35 1.26
N PHE A 124 -12.39 26.26 0.92
CA PHE A 124 -13.82 26.24 0.56
C PHE A 124 -14.69 26.66 1.74
N TYR A 125 -14.41 26.12 2.94
CA TYR A 125 -15.13 26.47 4.16
C TYR A 125 -14.99 27.97 4.49
N GLU A 126 -13.79 28.52 4.44
CA GLU A 126 -13.54 29.95 4.65
C GLU A 126 -14.31 30.82 3.66
N ARG A 127 -14.31 30.46 2.37
CA ARG A 127 -15.08 31.18 1.34
C ARG A 127 -16.58 31.13 1.60
N THR A 128 -17.09 29.98 2.01
CA THR A 128 -18.50 29.80 2.34
C THR A 128 -18.88 30.62 3.57
N GLN A 129 -18.06 30.64 4.61
CA GLN A 129 -18.27 31.46 5.80
C GLN A 129 -18.29 32.95 5.45
N ALA A 130 -17.33 33.42 4.65
CA ALA A 130 -17.28 34.81 4.20
C ALA A 130 -18.51 35.19 3.38
N ALA A 131 -18.98 34.33 2.49
CA ALA A 131 -20.19 34.56 1.72
C ALA A 131 -21.44 34.64 2.59
N LEU A 132 -21.55 33.76 3.59
CA LEU A 132 -22.65 33.81 4.56
C LEU A 132 -22.63 35.09 5.41
N CYS A 133 -21.47 35.52 5.86
CA CYS A 133 -21.32 36.78 6.59
C CYS A 133 -21.75 38.00 5.75
N LEU A 134 -21.33 38.05 4.48
CA LEU A 134 -21.71 39.09 3.52
C LEU A 134 -23.22 39.08 3.25
N SER A 135 -23.85 37.91 3.12
CA SER A 135 -25.26 37.72 2.94
C SER A 135 -26.06 38.28 4.13
N LEU A 136 -25.58 38.07 5.39
CA LEU A 136 -26.20 38.58 6.58
C LEU A 136 -26.08 40.11 6.75
N ILE A 137 -25.03 40.71 6.21
CA ILE A 137 -24.81 42.15 6.25
C ILE A 137 -25.74 42.91 5.27
N HIS A 138 -26.18 42.27 4.19
CA HIS A 138 -27.03 42.85 3.17
C HIS A 138 -28.54 42.68 3.42
N ILE A 139 -28.91 42.06 4.51
CA ILE A 139 -30.28 42.01 4.98
C ILE A 139 -30.53 43.22 5.93
#